data_fec254e8eb0fea0bf614b5f1eb14fe28
#
_entry.id   fec254e8eb0fea0bf614b5f1eb14fe28
#
_cell.length_a   1.000
_cell.length_b   1.000
_cell.length_c   1.000
_cell.angle_alpha   90.00
_cell.angle_beta   90.00
_cell.angle_gamma   90.00
#
_symmetry.space_group_name_H-M   'P 1'
#
loop_
_entity.id
_entity.type
_entity.pdbx_description
1 polymer ?
#
loop_
_entity_poly.entity_id
_entity_poly.type
_entity_poly.pdbx_seq_one_letter_code
_entity_poly.pdbx_strand_id
1 'polypeptide(L)' 'MTDTHSAFGEFDKDGNGEIDLPEFRELVASLGLELDRAAAEALFDSIDTDEEGTIDYEEFQAWWTSRES' A
#
# COMPACT_ATOMS: atom_id res chain seq x y z
N MET A 1 -14.66 -10.11 4.73
CA MET A 1 -14.25 -8.71 4.60
C MET A 1 -12.76 -8.57 4.76
N THR A 2 -12.14 -7.80 3.89
CA THR A 2 -10.71 -7.60 3.95
C THR A 2 -10.35 -6.55 4.99
N ASP A 3 -9.48 -6.92 5.94
CA ASP A 3 -9.02 -6.00 6.97
C ASP A 3 -7.70 -5.39 6.51
N THR A 4 -7.76 -4.16 6.00
CA THR A 4 -6.58 -3.47 5.49
C THR A 4 -5.55 -3.20 6.58
N HIS A 5 -6.00 -2.98 7.80
CA HIS A 5 -5.08 -2.74 8.92
C HIS A 5 -4.23 -3.97 9.21
N SER A 6 -4.85 -5.14 9.29
CA SER A 6 -4.11 -6.39 9.51
C SER A 6 -3.20 -6.70 8.33
N ALA A 7 -3.70 -6.52 7.11
CA ALA A 7 -2.89 -6.78 5.92
C ALA A 7 -1.67 -5.88 5.88
N PHE A 8 -1.86 -4.59 6.15
CA PHE A 8 -0.75 -3.65 6.18
C PHE A 8 0.31 -4.07 7.20
N GLY A 9 -0.12 -4.44 8.40
CA GLY A 9 0.79 -4.87 9.44
C GLY A 9 1.59 -6.13 9.09
N GLU A 10 0.98 -7.04 8.34
CA GLU A 10 1.67 -8.25 7.90
C GLU A 10 2.82 -7.94 6.93
N PHE A 11 2.66 -6.92 6.11
CA PHE A 11 3.66 -6.58 5.11
C PHE A 11 4.63 -5.50 5.57
N ASP A 12 4.37 -4.89 6.72
CA ASP A 12 5.28 -3.93 7.34
C ASP A 12 6.34 -4.71 8.13
N LYS A 13 7.33 -5.19 7.42
CA LYS A 13 8.35 -6.08 8.01
C LYS A 13 9.19 -5.43 9.08
N ASP A 14 9.39 -4.14 8.97
CA ASP A 14 10.20 -3.39 9.92
C ASP A 14 9.42 -2.96 11.15
N GLY A 15 8.09 -3.02 11.08
CA GLY A 15 7.24 -2.61 12.18
C GLY A 15 7.29 -1.12 12.47
N ASN A 16 7.66 -0.31 11.49
CA ASN A 16 7.78 1.13 11.67
C ASN A 16 6.55 1.91 11.18
N GLY A 17 5.55 1.19 10.68
CA GLY A 17 4.33 1.80 10.18
C GLY A 17 4.40 2.29 8.75
N GLU A 18 5.44 1.89 8.03
CA GLU A 18 5.65 2.29 6.64
C GLU A 18 6.03 1.09 5.79
N ILE A 19 5.62 1.12 4.52
CA ILE A 19 5.97 0.06 3.56
C ILE A 19 6.60 0.68 2.32
N ASP A 20 7.48 -0.07 1.68
CA ASP A 20 8.11 0.35 0.43
C ASP A 20 7.39 -0.26 -0.77
N LEU A 21 7.88 -0.02 -1.96
CA LEU A 21 7.23 -0.49 -3.18
C LEU A 21 7.07 -2.01 -3.26
N PRO A 22 8.10 -2.83 -3.00
CA PRO A 22 7.90 -4.29 -3.03
C PRO A 22 6.85 -4.77 -2.03
N GLU A 23 6.86 -4.18 -0.84
CA GLU A 23 5.87 -4.51 0.19
C GLU A 23 4.46 -4.08 -0.24
N PHE A 24 4.36 -2.90 -0.85
CA PHE A 24 3.08 -2.40 -1.36
C PHE A 24 2.51 -3.34 -2.42
N ARG A 25 3.34 -3.81 -3.33
CA ARG A 25 2.90 -4.73 -4.38
C ARG A 25 2.34 -6.02 -3.80
N GLU A 26 3.03 -6.57 -2.80
CA GLU A 26 2.57 -7.79 -2.13
C GLU A 26 1.27 -7.54 -1.38
N LEU A 27 1.17 -6.39 -0.72
CA LEU A 27 -0.01 -6.03 0.04
C LEU A 27 -1.25 -5.96 -0.86
N VAL A 28 -1.18 -5.20 -1.94
CA VAL A 28 -2.33 -5.05 -2.82
C VAL A 28 -2.68 -6.37 -3.52
N ALA A 29 -1.71 -7.20 -3.81
CA ALA A 29 -1.96 -8.51 -4.38
C ALA A 29 -2.74 -9.38 -3.40
N SER A 30 -2.41 -9.31 -2.11
CA SER A 30 -3.12 -10.06 -1.09
C SER A 30 -4.55 -9.56 -0.92
N LEU A 31 -4.80 -8.30 -1.25
CA LEU A 31 -6.14 -7.72 -1.21
C LEU A 31 -6.94 -7.96 -2.49
N GLY A 32 -6.39 -8.71 -3.43
CA GLY A 32 -7.08 -9.06 -4.66
C GLY A 32 -6.80 -8.16 -5.83
N LEU A 33 -5.87 -7.23 -5.69
CA LEU A 33 -5.47 -6.30 -6.75
C LEU A 33 -4.21 -6.80 -7.43
N GLU A 34 -4.35 -7.25 -8.66
CA GLU A 34 -3.20 -7.68 -9.45
C GLU A 34 -2.72 -6.53 -10.32
N LEU A 35 -1.60 -5.96 -9.95
CA LEU A 35 -1.00 -4.85 -10.67
C LEU A 35 0.35 -5.28 -11.21
N ASP A 36 0.65 -4.88 -12.44
CA ASP A 36 1.99 -5.08 -12.95
C ASP A 36 2.93 -4.06 -12.29
N ARG A 37 4.22 -4.20 -12.56
CA ARG A 37 5.21 -3.35 -11.93
C ARG A 37 4.98 -1.87 -12.23
N ALA A 38 4.70 -1.55 -13.48
CA ALA A 38 4.49 -0.16 -13.88
C ALA A 38 3.26 0.45 -13.20
N ALA A 39 2.16 -0.31 -13.15
CA ALA A 39 0.96 0.17 -12.48
C ALA A 39 1.17 0.34 -11.00
N ALA A 40 1.87 -0.60 -10.36
CA ALA A 40 2.16 -0.52 -8.94
C ALA A 40 3.04 0.69 -8.62
N GLU A 41 4.06 0.94 -9.45
CA GLU A 41 4.92 2.09 -9.27
C GLU A 41 4.16 3.41 -9.41
N ALA A 42 3.28 3.48 -10.39
CA ALA A 42 2.47 4.69 -10.61
C ALA A 42 1.54 4.95 -9.42
N LEU A 43 0.91 3.90 -8.91
CA LEU A 43 0.03 4.03 -7.74
C LEU A 43 0.83 4.41 -6.49
N PHE A 44 1.95 3.75 -6.28
CA PHE A 44 2.81 4.04 -5.13
C PHE A 44 3.23 5.51 -5.13
N ASP A 45 3.67 5.99 -6.28
CA ASP A 45 4.10 7.38 -6.43
C ASP A 45 2.95 8.35 -6.16
N SER A 46 1.75 7.98 -6.58
CA SER A 46 0.56 8.78 -6.35
C SER A 46 0.17 8.84 -4.86
N ILE A 47 0.39 7.74 -4.14
CA ILE A 47 0.06 7.65 -2.72
C ILE A 47 1.13 8.30 -1.86
N ASP A 48 2.41 8.16 -2.26
CA ASP A 48 3.55 8.70 -1.53
C ASP A 48 3.66 10.20 -1.80
N THR A 49 2.89 10.99 -1.08
CA THR A 49 2.84 12.44 -1.29
C THR A 49 4.08 13.16 -0.78
N ASP A 50 4.79 12.55 0.15
CA ASP A 50 5.99 13.13 0.74
C ASP A 50 7.27 12.75 -0.01
N GLU A 51 7.15 11.87 -0.99
CA GLU A 51 8.28 11.38 -1.81
C GLU A 51 9.41 10.79 -0.97
N GLU A 52 9.06 10.11 0.12
CA GLU A 52 10.03 9.49 1.01
C GLU A 52 10.46 8.10 0.57
N GLY A 53 9.78 7.54 -0.43
CA GLY A 53 10.04 6.19 -0.88
C GLY A 53 9.30 5.12 -0.10
N THR A 54 8.45 5.55 0.84
CA THR A 54 7.59 4.67 1.64
C THR A 54 6.24 5.32 1.82
N ILE A 55 5.22 4.51 2.09
CA ILE A 55 3.89 5.01 2.43
C ILE A 55 3.51 4.49 3.80
N ASP A 56 2.82 5.32 4.59
CA ASP A 56 2.34 4.90 5.89
C ASP A 56 0.92 4.38 5.79
N TYR A 57 0.40 3.88 6.91
CA TYR A 57 -0.93 3.30 6.93
C TYR A 57 -2.02 4.31 6.58
N GLU A 58 -1.88 5.55 7.06
CA GLU A 58 -2.87 6.58 6.78
C GLU A 58 -2.97 6.89 5.28
N GLU A 59 -1.83 6.98 4.62
CA GLU A 59 -1.79 7.21 3.17
C GLU A 59 -2.41 6.04 2.42
N PHE A 60 -2.06 4.83 2.82
CA PHE A 60 -2.61 3.62 2.21
C PHE A 60 -4.11 3.53 2.44
N GLN A 61 -4.55 3.75 3.66
CA GLN A 61 -5.97 3.67 4.03
C GLN A 61 -6.81 4.70 3.26
N ALA A 62 -6.31 5.91 3.15
CA ALA A 62 -7.01 6.96 2.41
C ALA A 62 -7.20 6.57 0.95
N TRP A 63 -6.16 6.04 0.33
CA TRP A 63 -6.23 5.58 -1.04
C TRP A 63 -7.21 4.41 -1.18
N TRP A 64 -7.11 3.43 -0.31
CA TRP A 64 -7.96 2.25 -0.36
C TRP A 64 -9.43 2.61 -0.21
N THR A 65 -9.73 3.46 0.77
CA THR A 65 -11.10 3.92 1.02
C THR A 65 -11.64 4.70 -0.16
N SER A 66 -10.80 5.53 -0.76
CA SER A 66 -11.17 6.34 -1.92
C SER A 66 -11.57 5.47 -3.11
N ARG A 67 -10.85 4.38 -3.35
CA ARG A 67 -11.16 3.53 -4.49
C ARG A 67 -12.40 2.66 -4.27
N GLU A 68 -12.78 2.43 -3.03
CA GLU A 68 -13.98 1.65 -2.72
C GLU A 68 -15.28 2.45 -2.82
N SER A 69 -15.18 3.75 -2.73
CA SER A 69 -16.37 4.61 -2.84
C SER A 69 -16.66 5.07 -4.28
#